data_7f9a0f3916b0870bd55320f9d6faddea
#
_entry.id   7f9a0f3916b0870bd55320f9d6faddea
#
_cell.length_a   1.000
_cell.length_b   1.000
_cell.length_c   1.000
_cell.angle_alpha   90.00
_cell.angle_beta   90.00
_cell.angle_gamma   90.00
#
_symmetry.space_group_name_H-M   'P 1'
#
loop_
_entity.id
_entity.type
_entity.pdbx_description
1 polymer ?
#
loop_
_entity_poly.entity_id
_entity_poly.type
_entity_poly.pdbx_seq_one_letter_code
_entity_poly.pdbx_strand_id
1 'polypeptide(L)'
;MRDCEDAERCHEADATEDHQWIHVDPERAAQGPYGGTIAHGYLTLSLLPVLGAQVMRVDGISMTVNYGSNKVRFPEPVKVGSSVRAGAEIL
;
A
#
# COMPACT_ATOMS: atom_id res chain seq x y z
N MET A 1 22.06 -2.22 -7.81
CA MET A 1 21.76 -0.87 -7.27
C MET A 1 20.31 -0.55 -7.55
N ARG A 2 19.68 0.02 -6.60
CA ARG A 2 18.26 0.34 -6.63
C ARG A 2 18.06 1.78 -7.07
N ASP A 3 17.31 2.01 -8.15
CA ASP A 3 16.90 3.34 -8.60
C ASP A 3 15.49 3.63 -8.08
N CYS A 4 15.42 4.08 -6.85
CA CYS A 4 14.14 4.31 -6.21
C CYS A 4 14.13 5.68 -5.54
N GLU A 5 13.24 6.55 -5.99
CA GLU A 5 13.11 7.91 -5.47
C GLU A 5 12.14 8.00 -4.29
N ASP A 6 11.30 7.00 -4.12
CA ASP A 6 10.32 6.95 -3.07
C ASP A 6 10.75 5.97 -1.99
N ALA A 7 11.06 6.48 -0.80
CA ALA A 7 11.60 5.66 0.28
C ALA A 7 10.64 4.55 0.73
N GLU A 8 9.34 4.81 0.75
CA GLU A 8 8.36 3.82 1.21
C GLU A 8 8.29 2.63 0.25
N ARG A 9 8.25 2.90 -1.06
CA ARG A 9 8.29 1.83 -2.07
C ARG A 9 9.59 1.06 -2.02
N CYS A 10 10.71 1.75 -1.78
CA CYS A 10 12.01 1.10 -1.67
C CYS A 10 12.08 0.20 -0.45
N HIS A 11 11.58 0.67 0.68
CA HIS A 11 11.54 -0.13 1.89
C HIS A 11 10.65 -1.35 1.73
N GLU A 12 9.48 -1.21 1.10
CA GLU A 12 8.61 -2.34 0.81
C GLU A 12 9.28 -3.34 -0.13
N ALA A 13 9.91 -2.85 -1.21
CA ALA A 13 10.62 -3.69 -2.16
C ALA A 13 11.77 -4.46 -1.49
N ASP A 14 12.53 -3.79 -0.62
CA ASP A 14 13.62 -4.43 0.13
C ASP A 14 13.09 -5.45 1.14
N ALA A 15 12.03 -5.13 1.84
CA ALA A 15 11.47 -6.00 2.86
C ALA A 15 10.82 -7.26 2.29
N THR A 16 10.20 -7.16 1.12
CA THR A 16 9.45 -8.26 0.48
C THR A 16 10.18 -8.89 -0.70
N GLU A 17 11.32 -8.32 -1.10
CA GLU A 17 12.07 -8.71 -2.30
C GLU A 17 11.28 -8.53 -3.61
N ASP A 18 10.21 -7.75 -3.59
CA ASP A 18 9.43 -7.40 -4.79
C ASP A 18 9.97 -6.13 -5.43
N HIS A 19 10.94 -6.30 -6.32
CA HIS A 19 11.60 -5.22 -7.04
C HIS A 19 11.10 -5.11 -8.48
N GLN A 20 9.83 -5.42 -8.73
CA GLN A 20 9.25 -5.29 -10.05
C GLN A 20 9.36 -3.84 -10.53
N TRP A 21 9.68 -3.66 -11.82
CA TRP A 21 9.98 -2.35 -12.40
C TRP A 21 8.84 -1.33 -12.25
N ILE A 22 7.58 -1.78 -12.18
CA ILE A 22 6.43 -0.89 -12.00
C ILE A 22 6.46 -0.15 -10.66
N HIS A 23 7.22 -0.65 -9.69
CA HIS A 23 7.35 -0.05 -8.37
C HIS A 23 8.64 0.73 -8.17
N VAL A 24 9.73 0.31 -8.81
CA VAL A 24 11.08 0.79 -8.47
C VAL A 24 11.82 1.50 -9.60
N ASP A 25 11.37 1.39 -10.85
CA ASP A 25 12.02 2.00 -12.02
C ASP A 25 11.15 3.12 -12.62
N PRO A 26 11.38 4.40 -12.24
CA PRO A 26 10.56 5.50 -12.71
C PRO A 26 10.59 5.70 -14.22
N GLU A 27 11.73 5.52 -14.86
CA GLU A 27 11.87 5.72 -16.31
C GLU A 27 11.08 4.69 -17.11
N ARG A 28 11.24 3.42 -16.75
CA ARG A 28 10.52 2.33 -17.39
C ARG A 28 9.03 2.40 -17.09
N ALA A 29 8.66 2.72 -15.87
CA ALA A 29 7.27 2.85 -15.45
C ALA A 29 6.56 4.00 -16.16
N ALA A 30 7.25 5.10 -16.44
CA ALA A 30 6.69 6.23 -17.18
C ALA A 30 6.22 5.85 -18.58
N GLN A 31 6.86 4.86 -19.19
CA GLN A 31 6.50 4.31 -20.51
C GLN A 31 5.57 3.11 -20.42
N GLY A 32 5.24 2.67 -19.22
CA GLY A 32 4.39 1.53 -18.95
C GLY A 32 2.90 1.90 -18.89
N PRO A 33 2.04 0.91 -18.57
CA PRO A 33 0.58 1.09 -18.63
C PRO A 33 0.02 2.09 -17.62
N TYR A 34 0.76 2.38 -16.54
CA TYR A 34 0.28 3.29 -15.48
C TYR A 34 0.83 4.71 -15.59
N GLY A 35 1.75 4.97 -16.53
CA GLY A 35 2.34 6.29 -16.75
C GLY A 35 3.30 6.78 -15.66
N GLY A 36 3.74 5.90 -14.78
CA GLY A 36 4.65 6.19 -13.68
C GLY A 36 4.71 5.02 -12.71
N THR A 37 5.53 5.15 -11.67
CA THR A 37 5.63 4.13 -10.64
C THR A 37 4.39 4.12 -9.75
N ILE A 38 4.01 2.93 -9.30
CA ILE A 38 2.88 2.71 -8.41
C ILE A 38 3.33 2.03 -7.12
N ALA A 39 2.56 2.24 -6.06
CA ALA A 39 2.78 1.55 -4.78
C ALA A 39 2.49 0.06 -4.95
N HIS A 40 3.20 -0.77 -4.18
CA HIS A 40 2.84 -2.18 -4.04
C HIS A 40 1.43 -2.28 -3.44
N GLY A 41 0.61 -3.20 -3.96
CA GLY A 41 -0.70 -3.45 -3.39
C GLY A 41 -0.62 -3.80 -1.91
N TYR A 42 0.35 -4.63 -1.53
CA TYR A 42 0.56 -4.99 -0.12
C TYR A 42 1.03 -3.82 0.74
N LEU A 43 1.72 -2.84 0.20
CA LEU A 43 2.02 -1.61 0.94
C LEU A 43 0.73 -0.85 1.26
N THR A 44 -0.13 -0.66 0.28
CA THR A 44 -1.43 -0.01 0.47
C THR A 44 -2.26 -0.76 1.51
N LEU A 45 -2.33 -2.08 1.41
CA LEU A 45 -3.04 -2.93 2.38
C LEU A 45 -2.46 -2.78 3.79
N SER A 46 -1.15 -2.68 3.92
CA SER A 46 -0.47 -2.56 5.21
C SER A 46 -0.78 -1.25 5.95
N LEU A 47 -1.34 -0.25 5.27
CA LEU A 47 -1.76 1.00 5.89
C LEU A 47 -3.11 0.91 6.61
N LEU A 48 -3.87 -0.17 6.41
CA LEU A 48 -5.18 -0.34 7.03
C LEU A 48 -5.19 -0.23 8.55
N PRO A 49 -4.23 -0.80 9.29
CA PRO A 49 -4.24 -0.65 10.75
C PRO A 49 -4.20 0.81 11.22
N VAL A 50 -3.33 1.62 10.65
CA VAL A 50 -3.20 3.02 11.05
C VAL A 50 -4.37 3.87 10.54
N LEU A 51 -4.79 3.66 9.29
CA LEU A 51 -5.92 4.38 8.71
C LEU A 51 -7.25 3.96 9.35
N GLY A 52 -7.41 2.66 9.65
CA GLY A 52 -8.59 2.14 10.31
C GLY A 52 -8.76 2.69 11.72
N ALA A 53 -7.67 2.86 12.46
CA ALA A 53 -7.69 3.46 13.78
C ALA A 53 -8.15 4.92 13.77
N GLN A 54 -8.02 5.61 12.64
CA GLN A 54 -8.50 6.99 12.48
C GLN A 54 -10.01 7.08 12.22
N VAL A 55 -10.61 6.00 11.72
CA VAL A 55 -12.04 6.01 11.35
C VAL A 55 -12.91 5.18 12.28
N MET A 56 -12.33 4.29 13.09
CA MET A 56 -13.08 3.42 13.98
C MET A 56 -12.30 3.17 15.26
N ARG A 57 -13.03 3.17 16.38
CA ARG A 57 -12.48 2.87 17.70
C ARG A 57 -13.35 1.81 18.36
N VAL A 58 -12.70 0.84 19.00
CA VAL A 58 -13.36 -0.22 19.77
C VAL A 58 -12.91 -0.14 21.21
N ASP A 59 -13.85 0.11 22.12
CA ASP A 59 -13.57 0.20 23.56
C ASP A 59 -13.86 -1.14 24.26
N GLY A 60 -13.31 -1.31 25.44
CA GLY A 60 -13.56 -2.49 26.29
C GLY A 60 -12.70 -3.70 25.93
N ILE A 61 -11.64 -3.51 25.15
CA ILE A 61 -10.70 -4.57 24.78
C ILE A 61 -9.29 -4.22 25.23
N SER A 62 -8.46 -5.23 25.44
CA SER A 62 -7.06 -5.03 25.83
C SER A 62 -6.11 -4.93 24.64
N MET A 63 -6.44 -5.62 23.54
CA MET A 63 -5.65 -5.54 22.30
C MET A 63 -6.48 -6.03 21.12
N THR A 64 -6.03 -5.67 19.93
CA THR A 64 -6.60 -6.12 18.65
C THR A 64 -5.53 -6.88 17.87
N VAL A 65 -5.92 -8.02 17.31
CA VAL A 65 -5.05 -8.85 16.48
C VAL A 65 -5.67 -8.98 15.11
N ASN A 66 -4.86 -8.78 14.08
CA ASN A 66 -5.31 -9.00 12.71
C ASN A 66 -5.42 -10.50 12.45
N TYR A 67 -6.66 -10.97 12.31
CA TYR A 67 -6.95 -12.38 12.01
C TYR A 67 -6.86 -12.67 10.51
N GLY A 68 -7.32 -11.76 9.68
CA GLY A 68 -7.32 -11.94 8.24
C GLY A 68 -8.41 -11.14 7.53
N SER A 69 -8.56 -11.43 6.26
CA SER A 69 -9.55 -10.81 5.39
C SER A 69 -10.20 -11.87 4.53
N ASN A 70 -11.50 -11.75 4.31
CA ASN A 70 -12.23 -12.69 3.45
C ASN A 70 -11.92 -12.45 1.97
N LYS A 71 -11.65 -11.20 1.60
CA LYS A 71 -11.42 -10.83 0.21
C LYS A 71 -10.63 -9.53 0.16
N VAL A 72 -9.59 -9.52 -0.68
CA VAL A 72 -8.78 -8.33 -0.94
C VAL A 72 -8.69 -8.12 -2.44
N ARG A 73 -8.91 -6.90 -2.89
CA ARG A 73 -8.75 -6.52 -4.30
C ARG A 73 -8.04 -5.18 -4.41
N PHE A 74 -7.29 -5.02 -5.49
CA PHE A 74 -6.60 -3.78 -5.84
C PHE A 74 -7.13 -3.30 -7.20
N PRO A 75 -8.34 -2.70 -7.26
CA PRO A 75 -8.97 -2.34 -8.53
C PRO A 75 -8.29 -1.20 -9.26
N GLU A 76 -7.61 -0.32 -8.51
CA GLU A 76 -6.92 0.84 -9.07
C GLU A 76 -5.48 0.93 -8.54
N PRO A 77 -4.50 1.26 -9.39
CA PRO A 77 -3.14 1.49 -8.92
C PRO A 77 -3.04 2.78 -8.12
N VAL A 78 -2.21 2.77 -7.09
CA VAL A 78 -1.90 3.97 -6.31
C VAL A 78 -0.60 4.54 -6.85
N LYS A 79 -0.69 5.66 -7.58
CA LYS A 79 0.48 6.34 -8.13
C LYS A 79 1.27 7.05 -7.05
N VAL A 80 2.58 7.14 -7.23
CA VAL A 80 3.48 7.89 -6.34
C VAL A 80 2.99 9.33 -6.21
N GLY A 81 3.02 9.85 -4.98
CA GLY A 81 2.54 11.18 -4.66
C GLY A 81 1.05 11.28 -4.36
N SER A 82 0.31 10.17 -4.49
CA SER A 82 -1.12 10.14 -4.17
C SER A 82 -1.36 10.16 -2.67
N SER A 83 -2.47 10.76 -2.27
CA SER A 83 -2.98 10.66 -0.91
C SER A 83 -4.02 9.55 -0.83
N VAL A 84 -4.02 8.81 0.26
CA VAL A 84 -4.96 7.72 0.48
C VAL A 84 -5.72 7.90 1.78
N ARG A 85 -6.93 7.36 1.83
CA ARG A 85 -7.74 7.33 3.04
C ARG A 85 -8.51 6.03 3.12
N ALA A 86 -8.95 5.67 4.31
CA ALA A 86 -9.81 4.51 4.52
C ALA A 86 -11.25 4.92 4.74
N GLY A 87 -12.17 4.14 4.18
CA GLY A 87 -13.57 4.17 4.55
C GLY A 87 -13.95 2.82 5.13
N ALA A 88 -14.79 2.79 6.15
CA ALA A 88 -15.22 1.55 6.81
C ALA A 88 -16.73 1.52 6.93
N GLU A 89 -17.30 0.32 6.74
CA GLU A 89 -18.71 0.05 6.91
C GLU A 89 -18.87 -1.24 7.72
N ILE A 90 -19.69 -1.19 8.75
CA ILE A 90 -20.02 -2.37 9.55
C ILE A 90 -21.29 -2.98 8.96
N LEU A 91 -21.17 -4.24 8.55
CA LEU A 91 -22.27 -4.99 7.93
C LEU A 91 -23.08 -5.80 8.96
#